data_ac17c8cedcbd71caf9b4ace16b9ebdeb
#
_entry.id   ac17c8cedcbd71caf9b4ace16b9ebdeb
#
_cell.length_a   1.000
_cell.length_b   1.000
_cell.length_c   1.000
_cell.angle_alpha   90.00
_cell.angle_beta   90.00
_cell.angle_gamma   90.00
#
_symmetry.space_group_name_H-M   'P 1'
#
loop_
_entity.id
_entity.type
_entity.pdbx_description
1 polymer ?
#
loop_
_entity_poly.entity_id
_entity_poly.type
_entity_poly.pdbx_seq_one_letter_code
_entity_poly.pdbx_strand_id
1 'polypeptide(L)'
;MSVGAVLILVMWLLAIPYIIYMIVDVKRHWEQSKTVKVNVKYNILVSAVSNFFDTLGIGSFAIATSAWKFKKSMPDHLIPGTLNAVFVIPMCIEGTIFIQKVDVDPLTLALMIGFSMVGAIVGAKVVTRLDTEKIRIGMGIALLVVAIITLCKINGVGPFGILGTATGLTGMKLAIATLFSFLFGSFMAIGIGFYAPCMALVLMLGMNANIAFPIMMGASGYMCLANGVTFIKAGKYERVSAIPMLIVGCLAVLVAAFIVTSLPLTMLTYLVCVVMIICSGTFFRDAWRARQKHGDDSVAMTEAG
;
A
#
# COMPACT_ATOMS: atom_id res chain seq x y z
N MET A 1 12.47 -11.50 23.19
CA MET A 1 11.41 -11.28 22.19
C MET A 1 12.05 -11.24 20.82
N SER A 2 11.45 -11.89 19.82
CA SER A 2 11.92 -11.74 18.44
C SER A 2 11.69 -10.31 17.95
N VAL A 3 12.48 -9.85 16.95
CA VAL A 3 12.30 -8.51 16.36
C VAL A 3 10.89 -8.35 15.76
N GLY A 4 10.36 -9.41 15.13
CA GLY A 4 8.98 -9.39 14.63
C GLY A 4 7.95 -9.17 15.74
N ALA A 5 8.12 -9.81 16.90
CA ALA A 5 7.24 -9.61 18.06
C ALA A 5 7.34 -8.17 18.62
N VAL A 6 8.55 -7.58 18.62
CA VAL A 6 8.73 -6.17 19.01
C VAL A 6 8.03 -5.23 18.03
N LEU A 7 8.19 -5.45 16.73
CA LEU A 7 7.50 -4.66 15.71
C LEU A 7 5.98 -4.74 15.88
N ILE A 8 5.42 -5.94 16.04
CA ILE A 8 3.98 -6.11 16.26
C ILE A 8 3.53 -5.38 17.53
N LEU A 9 4.27 -5.54 18.63
CA LEU A 9 3.95 -4.88 19.90
C LEU A 9 3.92 -3.36 19.74
N VAL A 10 4.95 -2.77 19.13
CA VAL A 10 5.03 -1.32 18.90
C VAL A 10 3.89 -0.85 18.00
N MET A 11 3.59 -1.61 16.94
CA MET A 11 2.48 -1.30 16.02
C MET A 11 1.14 -1.23 16.77
N TRP A 12 0.84 -2.20 17.65
CA TRP A 12 -0.40 -2.20 18.42
C TRP A 12 -0.41 -1.18 19.57
N LEU A 13 0.73 -0.88 20.18
CA LEU A 13 0.85 0.22 21.14
C LEU A 13 0.52 1.58 20.52
N LEU A 14 0.76 1.74 19.20
CA LEU A 14 0.37 2.94 18.46
C LEU A 14 -1.07 2.84 17.92
N ALA A 15 -1.51 1.65 17.49
CA ALA A 15 -2.82 1.44 16.90
C ALA A 15 -3.97 1.55 17.90
N ILE A 16 -3.78 1.09 19.14
CA ILE A 16 -4.83 1.16 20.17
C ILE A 16 -5.20 2.61 20.52
N PRO A 17 -4.26 3.50 20.88
CA PRO A 17 -4.57 4.92 21.09
C PRO A 17 -5.14 5.58 19.82
N TYR A 18 -4.66 5.16 18.65
CA TYR A 18 -5.17 5.64 17.37
C TYR A 18 -6.66 5.33 17.18
N ILE A 19 -7.09 4.08 17.42
CA ILE A 19 -8.51 3.70 17.35
C ILE A 19 -9.36 4.54 18.29
N ILE A 20 -8.91 4.69 19.55
CA ILE A 20 -9.61 5.48 20.54
C ILE A 20 -9.75 6.92 20.06
N TYR A 21 -8.67 7.50 19.55
CA TYR A 21 -8.67 8.86 19.00
C TYR A 21 -9.65 9.02 17.83
N MET A 22 -9.67 8.08 16.89
CA MET A 22 -10.59 8.09 15.75
C MET A 22 -12.05 7.96 16.21
N ILE A 23 -12.35 7.05 17.15
CA ILE A 23 -13.72 6.88 17.69
C ILE A 23 -14.19 8.16 18.40
N VAL A 24 -13.32 8.80 19.18
CA VAL A 24 -13.64 10.06 19.86
C VAL A 24 -13.88 11.17 18.85
N ASP A 25 -13.05 11.27 17.80
CA ASP A 25 -13.22 12.28 16.73
C ASP A 25 -14.54 12.08 15.97
N VAL A 26 -14.86 10.84 15.59
CA VAL A 26 -16.13 10.51 14.93
C VAL A 26 -17.32 10.88 15.82
N LYS A 27 -17.30 10.53 17.11
CA LYS A 27 -18.40 10.85 18.05
C LYS A 27 -18.55 12.36 18.22
N ARG A 28 -17.43 13.09 18.39
CA ARG A 28 -17.43 14.54 18.64
C ARG A 28 -17.98 15.34 17.44
N HIS A 29 -17.72 14.89 16.23
CA HIS A 29 -18.12 15.59 15.00
C HIS A 29 -19.28 14.91 14.26
N TRP A 30 -20.00 14.01 14.92
CA TRP A 30 -21.04 13.17 14.30
C TRP A 30 -22.14 13.99 13.61
N GLU A 31 -22.71 14.97 14.30
CA GLU A 31 -23.82 15.78 13.76
C GLU A 31 -23.37 16.60 12.55
N GLN A 32 -22.17 17.17 12.59
CA GLN A 32 -21.58 17.89 11.45
C GLN A 32 -21.33 16.97 10.27
N SER A 33 -20.90 15.74 10.53
CA SER A 33 -20.54 14.78 9.48
C SER A 33 -21.76 14.24 8.72
N LYS A 34 -22.93 14.16 9.35
CA LYS A 34 -24.20 13.76 8.70
C LYS A 34 -24.63 14.67 7.57
N THR A 35 -24.17 15.91 7.53
CA THR A 35 -24.49 16.86 6.45
C THR A 35 -23.80 16.50 5.15
N VAL A 36 -22.72 15.69 5.19
CA VAL A 36 -22.00 15.25 4.01
C VAL A 36 -22.75 14.10 3.33
N LYS A 37 -23.11 14.28 2.07
CA LYS A 37 -23.77 13.22 1.30
C LYS A 37 -22.79 12.11 0.98
N VAL A 38 -22.98 10.95 1.57
CA VAL A 38 -22.16 9.74 1.36
C VAL A 38 -23.04 8.52 1.17
N ASN A 39 -22.56 7.58 0.36
CA ASN A 39 -23.23 6.28 0.22
C ASN A 39 -22.57 5.26 1.15
N VAL A 40 -23.04 5.19 2.39
CA VAL A 40 -22.47 4.35 3.44
C VAL A 40 -22.40 2.86 3.03
N LYS A 41 -23.47 2.31 2.47
CA LYS A 41 -23.51 0.90 2.05
C LYS A 41 -22.44 0.60 0.98
N TYR A 42 -22.33 1.49 0.01
CA TYR A 42 -21.32 1.35 -1.05
C TYR A 42 -19.89 1.51 -0.50
N ASN A 43 -19.67 2.45 0.42
CA ASN A 43 -18.36 2.67 1.04
C ASN A 43 -17.92 1.44 1.85
N ILE A 44 -18.83 0.79 2.57
CA ILE A 44 -18.57 -0.47 3.28
C ILE A 44 -18.18 -1.58 2.30
N LEU A 45 -18.92 -1.74 1.20
CA LEU A 45 -18.59 -2.73 0.17
C LEU A 45 -17.20 -2.47 -0.44
N VAL A 46 -16.91 -1.21 -0.77
CA VAL A 46 -15.58 -0.82 -1.30
C VAL A 46 -14.49 -1.13 -0.30
N SER A 47 -14.71 -0.87 1.00
CA SER A 47 -13.75 -1.21 2.04
C SER A 47 -13.50 -2.73 2.11
N ALA A 48 -14.56 -3.54 2.07
CA ALA A 48 -14.42 -5.00 2.07
C ALA A 48 -13.58 -5.49 0.88
N VAL A 49 -13.97 -5.08 -0.33
CA VAL A 49 -13.30 -5.51 -1.57
C VAL A 49 -11.85 -5.00 -1.61
N SER A 50 -11.63 -3.73 -1.26
CA SER A 50 -10.29 -3.14 -1.32
C SER A 50 -9.32 -3.79 -0.34
N ASN A 51 -9.74 -4.00 0.91
CA ASN A 51 -8.88 -4.64 1.92
C ASN A 51 -8.67 -6.15 1.65
N PHE A 52 -9.66 -6.82 1.05
CA PHE A 52 -9.47 -8.18 0.57
C PHE A 52 -8.35 -8.27 -0.47
N PHE A 53 -8.38 -7.42 -1.49
CA PHE A 53 -7.36 -7.37 -2.53
C PHE A 53 -6.03 -6.77 -2.03
N ASP A 54 -6.06 -5.94 -0.99
CA ASP A 54 -4.85 -5.46 -0.31
C ASP A 54 -4.02 -6.61 0.23
N THR A 55 -4.68 -7.51 0.93
CA THR A 55 -4.06 -8.73 1.50
C THR A 55 -3.49 -9.66 0.42
N LEU A 56 -4.03 -9.64 -0.80
CA LEU A 56 -3.47 -10.33 -1.97
C LEU A 56 -2.26 -9.58 -2.57
N GLY A 57 -1.92 -8.40 -2.06
CA GLY A 57 -0.78 -7.60 -2.51
C GLY A 57 -1.06 -6.60 -3.63
N ILE A 58 -2.33 -6.45 -4.08
CA ILE A 58 -2.70 -5.52 -5.16
C ILE A 58 -2.69 -4.07 -4.70
N GLY A 59 -2.96 -3.85 -3.41
CA GLY A 59 -3.04 -2.51 -2.81
C GLY A 59 -4.47 -1.95 -2.80
N SER A 60 -4.96 -1.60 -1.60
CA SER A 60 -6.33 -1.11 -1.41
C SER A 60 -6.57 0.28 -1.96
N PHE A 61 -5.56 1.15 -1.95
CA PHE A 61 -5.71 2.58 -2.23
C PHE A 61 -6.19 2.86 -3.65
N ALA A 62 -5.63 2.18 -4.64
CA ALA A 62 -6.02 2.36 -6.04
C ALA A 62 -7.45 1.86 -6.30
N ILE A 63 -7.81 0.71 -5.73
CA ILE A 63 -9.13 0.10 -5.87
C ILE A 63 -10.20 1.01 -5.23
N ALA A 64 -10.01 1.38 -3.97
CA ALA A 64 -10.96 2.20 -3.24
C ALA A 64 -11.12 3.59 -3.87
N THR A 65 -10.01 4.25 -4.22
CA THR A 65 -10.04 5.56 -4.90
C THR A 65 -10.83 5.49 -6.21
N SER A 66 -10.57 4.49 -7.04
CA SER A 66 -11.25 4.32 -8.32
C SER A 66 -12.75 4.07 -8.13
N ALA A 67 -13.12 3.20 -7.19
CA ALA A 67 -14.51 2.87 -6.89
C ALA A 67 -15.28 4.07 -6.35
N TRP A 68 -14.72 4.79 -5.37
CA TRP A 68 -15.38 5.96 -4.78
C TRP A 68 -15.54 7.11 -5.78
N LYS A 69 -14.54 7.38 -6.62
CA LYS A 69 -14.63 8.38 -7.70
C LYS A 69 -15.64 7.99 -8.76
N PHE A 70 -15.68 6.73 -9.16
CA PHE A 70 -16.62 6.23 -10.18
C PHE A 70 -18.09 6.45 -9.76
N LYS A 71 -18.45 6.10 -8.53
CA LYS A 71 -19.81 6.25 -7.98
C LYS A 71 -20.06 7.62 -7.33
N LYS A 72 -19.02 8.48 -7.21
CA LYS A 72 -19.10 9.76 -6.46
C LYS A 72 -19.73 9.55 -5.08
N SER A 73 -19.33 8.49 -4.38
CA SER A 73 -19.96 8.05 -3.11
C SER A 73 -19.53 8.87 -1.91
N MET A 74 -18.47 9.68 -2.05
CA MET A 74 -18.01 10.68 -1.09
C MET A 74 -17.29 11.81 -1.83
N PRO A 75 -17.10 12.99 -1.21
CA PRO A 75 -16.31 14.09 -1.77
C PRO A 75 -14.85 13.71 -2.04
N ASP A 76 -14.30 14.04 -3.20
CA ASP A 76 -12.96 13.66 -3.64
C ASP A 76 -11.85 14.08 -2.67
N HIS A 77 -12.00 15.26 -2.03
CA HIS A 77 -11.01 15.78 -1.09
C HIS A 77 -10.92 14.98 0.22
N LEU A 78 -11.92 14.14 0.54
CA LEU A 78 -11.92 13.25 1.70
C LEU A 78 -11.31 11.88 1.40
N ILE A 79 -11.19 11.49 0.13
CA ILE A 79 -10.70 10.16 -0.26
C ILE A 79 -9.29 9.86 0.31
N PRO A 80 -8.27 10.72 0.13
CA PRO A 80 -6.93 10.41 0.64
C PRO A 80 -6.88 10.24 2.15
N GLY A 81 -7.62 11.08 2.87
CA GLY A 81 -7.71 10.99 4.32
C GLY A 81 -8.46 9.76 4.79
N THR A 82 -9.53 9.38 4.09
CA THR A 82 -10.30 8.17 4.40
C THR A 82 -9.46 6.90 4.26
N LEU A 83 -8.69 6.80 3.17
CA LEU A 83 -7.74 5.69 2.98
C LEU A 83 -6.72 5.60 4.12
N ASN A 84 -6.06 6.70 4.42
CA ASN A 84 -5.02 6.72 5.44
C ASN A 84 -5.56 6.65 6.88
N ALA A 85 -6.81 7.03 7.14
CA ALA A 85 -7.39 6.99 8.48
C ALA A 85 -8.15 5.68 8.75
N VAL A 86 -8.93 5.18 7.81
CA VAL A 86 -9.85 4.06 8.06
C VAL A 86 -9.19 2.70 7.83
N PHE A 87 -8.23 2.61 6.88
CA PHE A 87 -7.59 1.34 6.55
C PHE A 87 -6.39 0.98 7.46
N VAL A 88 -6.06 1.85 8.42
CA VAL A 88 -4.94 1.63 9.38
C VAL A 88 -5.06 0.28 10.07
N ILE A 89 -6.21 -0.02 10.66
CA ILE A 89 -6.36 -1.23 11.48
C ILE A 89 -6.38 -2.51 10.63
N PRO A 90 -7.12 -2.58 9.49
CA PRO A 90 -6.92 -3.66 8.53
C PRO A 90 -5.45 -3.92 8.20
N MET A 91 -4.67 -2.89 7.87
CA MET A 91 -3.23 -3.02 7.57
C MET A 91 -2.39 -3.46 8.78
N CYS A 92 -2.73 -3.03 9.98
CA CYS A 92 -2.07 -3.52 11.21
C CYS A 92 -2.34 -5.02 11.43
N ILE A 93 -3.55 -5.50 11.14
CA ILE A 93 -3.91 -6.92 11.19
C ILE A 93 -3.11 -7.71 10.15
N GLU A 94 -3.05 -7.22 8.92
CA GLU A 94 -2.23 -7.82 7.85
C GLU A 94 -0.77 -7.94 8.28
N GLY A 95 -0.16 -6.82 8.68
CA GLY A 95 1.22 -6.81 9.17
C GLY A 95 1.45 -7.82 10.30
N THR A 96 0.52 -7.91 11.25
CA THR A 96 0.59 -8.87 12.36
C THR A 96 0.58 -10.32 11.85
N ILE A 97 -0.37 -10.66 10.97
CA ILE A 97 -0.51 -12.02 10.46
C ILE A 97 0.73 -12.45 9.67
N PHE A 98 1.18 -11.62 8.74
CA PHE A 98 2.29 -12.00 7.86
C PHE A 98 3.65 -11.97 8.54
N ILE A 99 3.90 -11.04 9.49
CA ILE A 99 5.12 -11.05 10.30
C ILE A 99 5.20 -12.31 11.20
N GLN A 100 4.06 -12.85 11.63
CA GLN A 100 4.03 -14.09 12.43
C GLN A 100 4.12 -15.37 11.57
N LYS A 101 3.59 -15.34 10.35
CA LYS A 101 3.46 -16.54 9.50
C LYS A 101 4.67 -16.78 8.59
N VAL A 102 5.38 -15.72 8.23
CA VAL A 102 6.50 -15.79 7.29
C VAL A 102 7.79 -15.49 8.03
N ASP A 103 8.73 -16.45 7.97
CA ASP A 103 10.04 -16.30 8.62
C ASP A 103 10.94 -15.38 7.76
N VAL A 104 11.24 -14.20 8.30
CA VAL A 104 12.09 -13.17 7.68
C VAL A 104 13.25 -12.86 8.59
N ASP A 105 14.44 -12.66 8.00
CA ASP A 105 15.60 -12.18 8.77
C ASP A 105 15.23 -10.90 9.54
N PRO A 106 15.41 -10.89 10.86
CA PRO A 106 14.98 -9.80 11.74
C PRO A 106 15.54 -8.44 11.36
N LEU A 107 16.81 -8.39 10.93
CA LEU A 107 17.47 -7.14 10.56
C LEU A 107 16.90 -6.58 9.24
N THR A 108 16.72 -7.46 8.25
CA THR A 108 16.10 -7.11 6.96
C THR A 108 14.69 -6.55 7.16
N LEU A 109 13.87 -7.25 7.97
CA LEU A 109 12.50 -6.83 8.26
C LEU A 109 12.46 -5.45 8.93
N ALA A 110 13.24 -5.26 10.00
CA ALA A 110 13.25 -4.02 10.77
C ALA A 110 13.74 -2.82 9.94
N LEU A 111 14.82 -3.00 9.17
CA LEU A 111 15.37 -1.92 8.36
C LEU A 111 14.43 -1.54 7.20
N MET A 112 13.90 -2.51 6.47
CA MET A 112 13.00 -2.20 5.35
C MET A 112 11.70 -1.55 5.82
N ILE A 113 11.08 -2.02 6.91
CA ILE A 113 9.90 -1.39 7.52
C ILE A 113 10.24 0.01 8.05
N GLY A 114 11.30 0.14 8.84
CA GLY A 114 11.69 1.40 9.47
C GLY A 114 12.01 2.49 8.45
N PHE A 115 12.80 2.17 7.42
CA PHE A 115 13.14 3.13 6.38
C PHE A 115 11.97 3.47 5.45
N SER A 116 11.04 2.55 5.21
CA SER A 116 9.79 2.87 4.51
C SER A 116 8.96 3.90 5.27
N MET A 117 8.83 3.73 6.60
CA MET A 117 8.12 4.68 7.46
C MET A 117 8.80 6.06 7.47
N VAL A 118 10.13 6.10 7.63
CA VAL A 118 10.89 7.35 7.56
C VAL A 118 10.72 8.00 6.18
N GLY A 119 10.78 7.21 5.11
CA GLY A 119 10.53 7.67 3.74
C GLY A 119 9.15 8.32 3.59
N ALA A 120 8.10 7.70 4.12
CA ALA A 120 6.75 8.24 4.05
C ALA A 120 6.61 9.59 4.80
N ILE A 121 7.23 9.71 5.97
CA ILE A 121 7.20 10.94 6.79
C ILE A 121 7.99 12.08 6.13
N VAL A 122 9.21 11.77 5.68
CA VAL A 122 10.14 12.77 5.13
C VAL A 122 9.83 13.07 3.67
N GLY A 123 9.45 12.05 2.91
CA GLY A 123 9.24 12.12 1.47
C GLY A 123 8.12 13.08 1.07
N ALA A 124 7.10 13.23 1.88
CA ALA A 124 6.02 14.17 1.62
C ALA A 124 6.51 15.61 1.35
N LYS A 125 7.65 16.00 1.94
CA LYS A 125 8.25 17.34 1.75
C LYS A 125 9.17 17.45 0.53
N VAL A 126 9.79 16.35 0.11
CA VAL A 126 10.84 16.33 -0.91
C VAL A 126 10.28 15.88 -2.26
N VAL A 127 9.45 14.84 -2.25
CA VAL A 127 8.97 14.16 -3.45
C VAL A 127 7.89 14.96 -4.19
N THR A 128 7.24 15.94 -3.53
CA THR A 128 6.29 16.85 -4.18
C THR A 128 6.89 17.69 -5.33
N ARG A 129 8.24 17.74 -5.42
CA ARG A 129 8.95 18.45 -6.48
C ARG A 129 9.35 17.55 -7.66
N LEU A 130 9.13 16.24 -7.57
CA LEU A 130 9.50 15.29 -8.60
C LEU A 130 8.40 15.14 -9.64
N ASP A 131 8.82 14.87 -10.88
CA ASP A 131 7.91 14.57 -11.98
C ASP A 131 7.23 13.20 -11.77
N THR A 132 6.03 13.26 -11.24
CA THR A 132 5.24 12.06 -10.89
C THR A 132 4.94 11.18 -12.10
N GLU A 133 4.81 11.76 -13.31
CA GLU A 133 4.56 11.02 -14.55
C GLU A 133 5.76 10.12 -14.88
N LYS A 134 6.96 10.67 -14.87
CA LYS A 134 8.20 9.92 -15.16
C LYS A 134 8.44 8.81 -14.15
N ILE A 135 8.18 9.07 -12.87
CA ILE A 135 8.27 8.06 -11.81
C ILE A 135 7.30 6.91 -12.10
N ARG A 136 6.04 7.19 -12.41
CA ARG A 136 5.04 6.16 -12.72
C ARG A 136 5.41 5.33 -13.93
N ILE A 137 5.88 5.95 -15.00
CA ILE A 137 6.33 5.24 -16.21
C ILE A 137 7.52 4.33 -15.87
N GLY A 138 8.55 4.85 -15.21
CA GLY A 138 9.72 4.06 -14.81
C GLY A 138 9.38 2.87 -13.94
N MET A 139 8.48 3.05 -12.95
CA MET A 139 8.01 1.97 -12.10
C MET A 139 7.15 0.96 -12.86
N GLY A 140 6.28 1.40 -13.76
CA GLY A 140 5.49 0.52 -14.61
C GLY A 140 6.38 -0.39 -15.46
N ILE A 141 7.41 0.15 -16.09
CA ILE A 141 8.40 -0.61 -16.87
C ILE A 141 9.14 -1.60 -15.97
N ALA A 142 9.66 -1.15 -14.82
CA ALA A 142 10.41 -2.00 -13.90
C ALA A 142 9.57 -3.19 -13.41
N LEU A 143 8.32 -2.97 -13.01
CA LEU A 143 7.41 -4.03 -12.57
C LEU A 143 7.14 -5.04 -13.67
N LEU A 144 6.91 -4.59 -14.91
CA LEU A 144 6.66 -5.48 -16.03
C LEU A 144 7.87 -6.36 -16.33
N VAL A 145 9.06 -5.77 -16.36
CA VAL A 145 10.33 -6.50 -16.59
C VAL A 145 10.54 -7.54 -15.50
N VAL A 146 10.36 -7.18 -14.23
CA VAL A 146 10.55 -8.12 -13.10
C VAL A 146 9.51 -9.24 -13.15
N ALA A 147 8.26 -8.93 -13.49
CA ALA A 147 7.22 -9.95 -13.65
C ALA A 147 7.57 -10.96 -14.75
N ILE A 148 8.02 -10.48 -15.92
CA ILE A 148 8.44 -11.34 -17.03
C ILE A 148 9.64 -12.23 -16.63
N ILE A 149 10.68 -11.64 -16.03
CA ILE A 149 11.87 -12.40 -15.57
C ILE A 149 11.44 -13.46 -14.55
N THR A 150 10.56 -13.13 -13.62
CA THR A 150 10.08 -14.06 -12.59
C THR A 150 9.27 -15.20 -13.20
N LEU A 151 8.39 -14.91 -14.16
CA LEU A 151 7.65 -15.93 -14.91
C LEU A 151 8.59 -16.87 -15.69
N CYS A 152 9.62 -16.32 -16.34
CA CYS A 152 10.66 -17.13 -17.00
C CYS A 152 11.37 -18.06 -16.00
N LYS A 153 11.73 -17.56 -14.82
CA LYS A 153 12.38 -18.36 -13.76
C LYS A 153 11.48 -19.49 -13.25
N ILE A 154 10.19 -19.25 -13.02
CA ILE A 154 9.24 -20.27 -12.54
C ILE A 154 9.11 -21.39 -13.57
N ASN A 155 9.09 -21.05 -14.86
CA ASN A 155 8.89 -22.00 -15.97
C ASN A 155 10.19 -22.58 -16.52
N GLY A 156 11.36 -22.25 -15.93
CA GLY A 156 12.66 -22.71 -16.40
C GLY A 156 13.06 -22.25 -17.80
N VAL A 157 12.52 -21.11 -18.24
CA VAL A 157 12.74 -20.55 -19.58
C VAL A 157 13.82 -19.47 -19.55
N GLY A 158 14.83 -19.58 -20.42
CA GLY A 158 15.86 -18.58 -20.63
C GLY A 158 17.00 -18.60 -19.61
N PRO A 159 17.93 -17.62 -19.69
CA PRO A 159 19.18 -17.61 -18.93
C PRO A 159 19.05 -16.98 -17.52
N PHE A 160 17.85 -16.83 -17.00
CA PHE A 160 17.57 -16.02 -15.80
C PHE A 160 17.82 -16.73 -14.46
N GLY A 161 18.29 -17.98 -14.48
CA GLY A 161 18.53 -18.75 -13.26
C GLY A 161 17.27 -19.21 -12.53
N ILE A 162 17.41 -19.62 -11.28
CA ILE A 162 16.33 -20.08 -10.41
C ILE A 162 15.74 -18.93 -9.58
N LEU A 163 14.54 -19.15 -9.04
CA LEU A 163 13.95 -18.24 -8.06
C LEU A 163 14.82 -18.13 -6.82
N GLY A 164 14.88 -16.94 -6.26
CA GLY A 164 15.55 -16.71 -4.98
C GLY A 164 14.85 -17.43 -3.83
N THR A 165 15.64 -17.92 -2.88
CA THR A 165 15.17 -18.66 -1.69
C THR A 165 15.55 -17.95 -0.40
N ALA A 166 16.30 -16.84 -0.46
CA ALA A 166 16.79 -16.15 0.71
C ALA A 166 15.62 -15.58 1.54
N THR A 167 15.74 -15.68 2.88
CA THR A 167 14.80 -15.13 3.84
C THR A 167 15.23 -13.76 4.38
N GLY A 168 16.42 -13.30 3.99
CA GLY A 168 16.98 -12.02 4.38
C GLY A 168 18.15 -11.59 3.51
N LEU A 169 18.69 -10.42 3.80
CA LEU A 169 19.75 -9.76 3.04
C LEU A 169 20.90 -9.34 3.97
N THR A 170 22.10 -9.28 3.41
CA THR A 170 23.30 -8.79 4.09
C THR A 170 24.11 -7.87 3.20
N GLY A 171 25.01 -7.07 3.80
CA GLY A 171 25.95 -6.23 3.08
C GLY A 171 25.29 -5.26 2.09
N MET A 172 25.83 -5.17 0.87
CA MET A 172 25.36 -4.24 -0.15
C MET A 172 23.90 -4.47 -0.55
N LYS A 173 23.42 -5.72 -0.59
CA LYS A 173 22.02 -6.02 -0.92
C LYS A 173 21.06 -5.44 0.12
N LEU A 174 21.40 -5.53 1.41
CA LEU A 174 20.62 -4.94 2.48
C LEU A 174 20.60 -3.41 2.40
N ALA A 175 21.74 -2.78 2.10
CA ALA A 175 21.82 -1.33 1.91
C ALA A 175 20.94 -0.85 0.73
N ILE A 176 20.98 -1.56 -0.40
CA ILE A 176 20.10 -1.31 -1.55
C ILE A 176 18.63 -1.47 -1.15
N ALA A 177 18.27 -2.57 -0.49
CA ALA A 177 16.90 -2.82 -0.05
C ALA A 177 16.37 -1.70 0.85
N THR A 178 17.18 -1.26 1.79
CA THR A 178 16.85 -0.18 2.75
C THR A 178 16.66 1.16 2.05
N LEU A 179 17.57 1.50 1.13
CA LEU A 179 17.48 2.73 0.33
C LEU A 179 16.21 2.77 -0.53
N PHE A 180 15.93 1.69 -1.25
CA PHE A 180 14.73 1.61 -2.09
C PHE A 180 13.46 1.56 -1.26
N SER A 181 13.46 0.94 -0.08
CA SER A 181 12.33 0.98 0.85
C SER A 181 12.02 2.41 1.29
N PHE A 182 13.05 3.23 1.59
CA PHE A 182 12.89 4.65 1.87
C PHE A 182 12.29 5.41 0.67
N LEU A 183 12.80 5.18 -0.54
CA LEU A 183 12.30 5.82 -1.76
C LEU A 183 10.83 5.45 -2.04
N PHE A 184 10.48 4.17 -1.94
CA PHE A 184 9.11 3.70 -2.18
C PHE A 184 8.14 4.19 -1.10
N GLY A 185 8.58 4.25 0.16
CA GLY A 185 7.81 4.91 1.23
C GLY A 185 7.56 6.38 0.92
N SER A 186 8.57 7.09 0.41
CA SER A 186 8.46 8.49 0.00
C SER A 186 7.45 8.67 -1.15
N PHE A 187 7.41 7.75 -2.10
CA PHE A 187 6.47 7.80 -3.24
C PHE A 187 5.02 7.55 -2.82
N MET A 188 4.79 6.85 -1.72
CA MET A 188 3.45 6.67 -1.17
C MET A 188 2.78 8.02 -0.82
N ALA A 189 3.56 9.02 -0.44
CA ALA A 189 3.07 10.38 -0.15
C ALA A 189 2.44 11.08 -1.38
N ILE A 190 2.85 10.71 -2.59
CA ILE A 190 2.30 11.22 -3.86
C ILE A 190 1.31 10.24 -4.50
N GLY A 191 0.84 9.26 -3.75
CA GLY A 191 -0.16 8.29 -4.21
C GLY A 191 0.37 7.18 -5.11
N ILE A 192 1.68 6.93 -5.12
CA ILE A 192 2.27 5.78 -5.78
C ILE A 192 2.28 4.62 -4.79
N GLY A 193 1.67 3.49 -5.17
CA GLY A 193 1.54 2.32 -4.32
C GLY A 193 2.89 1.71 -3.91
N PHE A 194 3.02 1.31 -2.66
CA PHE A 194 4.24 0.73 -2.09
C PHE A 194 4.41 -0.77 -2.42
N TYR A 195 3.32 -1.51 -2.53
CA TYR A 195 3.33 -2.98 -2.54
C TYR A 195 4.06 -3.59 -3.72
N ALA A 196 3.66 -3.24 -4.94
CA ALA A 196 4.25 -3.83 -6.14
C ALA A 196 5.74 -3.51 -6.29
N PRO A 197 6.23 -2.28 -6.03
CA PRO A 197 7.66 -2.00 -6.01
C PRO A 197 8.42 -2.79 -4.94
N CYS A 198 7.85 -2.98 -3.76
CA CYS A 198 8.44 -3.80 -2.69
C CYS A 198 8.55 -5.28 -3.11
N MET A 199 7.51 -5.85 -3.72
CA MET A 199 7.53 -7.20 -4.28
C MET A 199 8.65 -7.35 -5.33
N ALA A 200 8.73 -6.42 -6.27
CA ALA A 200 9.77 -6.43 -7.29
C ALA A 200 11.18 -6.37 -6.68
N LEU A 201 11.39 -5.50 -5.70
CA LEU A 201 12.68 -5.35 -5.01
C LEU A 201 13.10 -6.65 -4.31
N VAL A 202 12.19 -7.27 -3.56
CA VAL A 202 12.41 -8.55 -2.88
C VAL A 202 12.84 -9.63 -3.86
N LEU A 203 12.12 -9.78 -4.98
CA LEU A 203 12.45 -10.77 -6.01
C LEU A 203 13.78 -10.48 -6.72
N MET A 204 14.07 -9.22 -7.04
CA MET A 204 15.31 -8.82 -7.71
C MET A 204 16.55 -9.07 -6.84
N LEU A 205 16.43 -8.89 -5.52
CA LEU A 205 17.52 -9.13 -4.58
C LEU A 205 17.76 -10.63 -4.27
N GLY A 206 16.91 -11.51 -4.81
CA GLY A 206 17.04 -12.97 -4.68
C GLY A 206 16.38 -13.53 -3.43
N MET A 207 15.47 -12.79 -2.80
CA MET A 207 14.64 -13.31 -1.71
C MET A 207 13.45 -14.13 -2.25
N ASN A 208 12.89 -14.93 -1.37
CA ASN A 208 11.68 -15.69 -1.63
C ASN A 208 10.47 -14.72 -1.77
N ALA A 209 9.53 -15.02 -2.68
CA ALA A 209 8.38 -14.18 -2.98
C ALA A 209 7.49 -13.87 -1.77
N ASN A 210 7.34 -14.84 -0.84
CA ASN A 210 6.52 -14.65 0.35
C ASN A 210 7.10 -13.62 1.34
N ILE A 211 8.42 -13.34 1.28
CA ILE A 211 9.10 -12.34 2.13
C ILE A 211 8.59 -10.92 1.88
N ALA A 212 8.06 -10.65 0.69
CA ALA A 212 7.49 -9.34 0.39
C ALA A 212 6.29 -8.99 1.29
N PHE A 213 5.46 -9.98 1.64
CA PHE A 213 4.22 -9.75 2.39
C PHE A 213 4.44 -9.16 3.79
N PRO A 214 5.25 -9.76 4.69
CA PRO A 214 5.49 -9.16 6.00
C PRO A 214 6.16 -7.79 5.94
N ILE A 215 7.03 -7.55 4.96
CA ILE A 215 7.71 -6.27 4.78
C ILE A 215 6.71 -5.21 4.33
N MET A 216 5.95 -5.45 3.25
CA MET A 216 5.06 -4.44 2.68
C MET A 216 3.84 -4.15 3.56
N MET A 217 3.26 -5.18 4.17
CA MET A 217 2.09 -5.02 5.04
C MET A 217 2.47 -4.44 6.40
N GLY A 218 3.60 -4.88 6.98
CA GLY A 218 4.14 -4.25 8.18
C GLY A 218 4.47 -2.78 7.97
N ALA A 219 5.17 -2.44 6.87
CA ALA A 219 5.48 -1.05 6.53
C ALA A 219 4.22 -0.19 6.35
N SER A 220 3.20 -0.72 5.65
CA SER A 220 1.94 0.02 5.41
C SER A 220 1.18 0.31 6.69
N GLY A 221 1.14 -0.63 7.64
CA GLY A 221 0.56 -0.40 8.96
C GLY A 221 1.20 0.80 9.65
N TYR A 222 2.52 0.86 9.70
CA TYR A 222 3.24 1.98 10.31
C TYR A 222 3.07 3.30 9.55
N MET A 223 3.15 3.27 8.21
CA MET A 223 2.98 4.47 7.38
C MET A 223 1.58 5.06 7.53
N CYS A 224 0.54 4.21 7.53
CA CYS A 224 -0.84 4.67 7.70
C CYS A 224 -1.14 5.14 9.11
N LEU A 225 -0.53 4.56 10.17
CA LEU A 225 -0.63 5.09 11.53
C LEU A 225 -0.14 6.55 11.60
N ALA A 226 1.02 6.84 11.01
CA ALA A 226 1.59 8.19 10.99
C ALA A 226 0.71 9.17 10.20
N ASN A 227 0.29 8.80 9.01
CA ASN A 227 -0.51 9.63 8.12
C ASN A 227 -1.94 9.82 8.64
N GLY A 228 -2.56 8.75 9.16
CA GLY A 228 -3.95 8.76 9.64
C GLY A 228 -4.18 9.77 10.76
N VAL A 229 -3.26 9.89 11.72
CA VAL A 229 -3.31 10.91 12.77
C VAL A 229 -3.38 12.32 12.17
N THR A 230 -2.58 12.58 11.13
CA THR A 230 -2.55 13.89 10.46
C THR A 230 -3.89 14.20 9.78
N PHE A 231 -4.48 13.23 9.09
CA PHE A 231 -5.78 13.40 8.43
C PHE A 231 -6.94 13.55 9.41
N ILE A 232 -6.93 12.80 10.53
CA ILE A 232 -7.95 12.95 11.59
C ILE A 232 -7.87 14.34 12.20
N LYS A 233 -6.66 14.82 12.57
CA LYS A 233 -6.45 16.18 13.10
C LYS A 233 -6.91 17.26 12.13
N ALA A 234 -6.70 17.07 10.84
CA ALA A 234 -7.12 18.01 9.81
C ALA A 234 -8.62 17.93 9.50
N GLY A 235 -9.35 16.96 10.03
CA GLY A 235 -10.77 16.73 9.71
C GLY A 235 -11.02 16.30 8.26
N LYS A 236 -10.01 15.82 7.55
CA LYS A 236 -10.05 15.53 6.11
C LYS A 236 -10.25 14.05 5.81
N TYR A 237 -11.22 13.42 6.45
CA TYR A 237 -11.63 12.03 6.17
C TYR A 237 -13.14 11.87 6.33
N GLU A 238 -13.72 10.86 5.72
CA GLU A 238 -15.14 10.56 5.77
C GLU A 238 -15.47 9.84 7.08
N ARG A 239 -16.24 10.48 7.96
CA ARG A 239 -16.53 10.00 9.32
C ARG A 239 -17.75 9.10 9.42
N VAL A 240 -18.77 9.30 8.56
CA VAL A 240 -20.06 8.63 8.69
C VAL A 240 -19.94 7.12 8.46
N SER A 241 -19.15 6.72 7.46
CA SER A 241 -18.89 5.32 7.15
C SER A 241 -17.62 4.76 7.82
N ALA A 242 -16.81 5.59 8.52
CA ALA A 242 -15.48 5.23 8.99
C ALA A 242 -15.46 3.95 9.84
N ILE A 243 -16.30 3.88 10.88
CA ILE A 243 -16.32 2.72 11.78
C ILE A 243 -16.82 1.45 11.08
N PRO A 244 -17.97 1.45 10.34
CA PRO A 244 -18.39 0.29 9.57
C PRO A 244 -17.36 -0.16 8.53
N MET A 245 -16.71 0.77 7.80
CA MET A 245 -15.65 0.45 6.84
C MET A 245 -14.45 -0.23 7.51
N LEU A 246 -14.03 0.28 8.68
CA LEU A 246 -12.93 -0.30 9.45
C LEU A 246 -13.26 -1.75 9.86
N ILE A 247 -14.44 -1.98 10.45
CA ILE A 247 -14.84 -3.32 10.91
C ILE A 247 -14.88 -4.32 9.75
N VAL A 248 -15.57 -3.95 8.67
CA VAL A 248 -15.71 -4.83 7.51
C VAL A 248 -14.38 -5.02 6.78
N GLY A 249 -13.53 -4.00 6.72
CA GLY A 249 -12.16 -4.11 6.22
C GLY A 249 -11.34 -5.12 7.01
N CYS A 250 -11.40 -5.10 8.35
CA CYS A 250 -10.72 -6.08 9.20
C CYS A 250 -11.20 -7.52 8.92
N LEU A 251 -12.52 -7.72 8.77
CA LEU A 251 -13.08 -9.05 8.46
C LEU A 251 -12.61 -9.53 7.06
N ALA A 252 -12.58 -8.63 6.08
CA ALA A 252 -12.10 -8.95 4.74
C ALA A 252 -10.62 -9.36 4.73
N VAL A 253 -9.79 -8.66 5.50
CA VAL A 253 -8.37 -9.01 5.70
C VAL A 253 -8.22 -10.41 6.29
N LEU A 254 -8.96 -10.73 7.35
CA LEU A 254 -8.87 -12.06 7.99
C LEU A 254 -9.21 -13.19 7.01
N VAL A 255 -10.25 -13.02 6.20
CA VAL A 255 -10.63 -13.99 5.16
C VAL A 255 -9.55 -14.12 4.10
N ALA A 256 -9.06 -13.00 3.56
CA ALA A 256 -8.04 -12.99 2.53
C ALA A 256 -6.70 -13.54 3.02
N ALA A 257 -6.29 -13.20 4.24
CA ALA A 257 -5.05 -13.68 4.84
C ALA A 257 -5.06 -15.20 5.04
N PHE A 258 -6.20 -15.78 5.43
CA PHE A 258 -6.36 -17.22 5.50
C PHE A 258 -6.14 -17.89 4.14
N ILE A 259 -6.67 -17.32 3.06
CA ILE A 259 -6.48 -17.81 1.69
C ILE A 259 -5.00 -17.71 1.29
N VAL A 260 -4.40 -16.54 1.42
CA VAL A 260 -3.02 -16.28 0.96
C VAL A 260 -2.01 -17.14 1.72
N THR A 261 -2.16 -17.26 3.04
CA THR A 261 -1.21 -18.04 3.85
C THR A 261 -1.34 -19.55 3.65
N SER A 262 -2.43 -20.03 3.05
CA SER A 262 -2.63 -21.44 2.70
C SER A 262 -2.11 -21.82 1.31
N LEU A 263 -1.74 -20.83 0.46
CA LEU A 263 -1.28 -21.09 -0.90
C LEU A 263 0.12 -21.71 -0.92
N PRO A 264 0.35 -22.72 -1.79
CA PRO A 264 1.70 -23.18 -2.09
C PRO A 264 2.58 -22.07 -2.65
N LEU A 265 3.88 -22.07 -2.33
CA LEU A 265 4.83 -21.02 -2.73
C LEU A 265 4.81 -20.72 -4.25
N THR A 266 4.69 -21.77 -5.07
CA THR A 266 4.61 -21.61 -6.52
C THR A 266 3.38 -20.80 -6.94
N MET A 267 2.21 -21.12 -6.38
CA MET A 267 0.98 -20.36 -6.64
C MET A 267 1.09 -18.91 -6.14
N LEU A 268 1.70 -18.72 -4.97
CA LEU A 268 1.95 -17.38 -4.43
C LEU A 268 2.86 -16.57 -5.37
N THR A 269 3.90 -17.18 -5.92
CA THR A 269 4.80 -16.50 -6.87
C THR A 269 4.07 -16.13 -8.17
N TYR A 270 3.20 -17.00 -8.70
CA TYR A 270 2.34 -16.62 -9.83
C TYR A 270 1.39 -15.47 -9.48
N LEU A 271 0.77 -15.49 -8.29
CA LEU A 271 -0.06 -14.40 -7.80
C LEU A 271 0.72 -13.08 -7.77
N VAL A 272 1.93 -13.08 -7.24
CA VAL A 272 2.82 -11.90 -7.21
C VAL A 272 3.12 -11.38 -8.63
N CYS A 273 3.35 -12.27 -9.61
CA CYS A 273 3.56 -11.88 -11.00
C CYS A 273 2.32 -11.21 -11.60
N VAL A 274 1.14 -11.79 -11.37
CA VAL A 274 -0.14 -11.22 -11.82
C VAL A 274 -0.36 -9.85 -11.22
N VAL A 275 -0.11 -9.69 -9.91
CA VAL A 275 -0.21 -8.41 -9.21
C VAL A 275 0.74 -7.38 -9.81
N MET A 276 2.01 -7.73 -10.05
CA MET A 276 2.98 -6.83 -10.66
C MET A 276 2.55 -6.36 -12.07
N ILE A 277 1.97 -7.26 -12.89
CA ILE A 277 1.46 -6.93 -14.22
C ILE A 277 0.27 -5.96 -14.12
N ILE A 278 -0.70 -6.25 -13.25
CA ILE A 278 -1.85 -5.38 -13.01
C ILE A 278 -1.38 -3.99 -12.54
N CYS A 279 -0.46 -3.93 -11.57
CA CYS A 279 0.07 -2.68 -11.06
C CYS A 279 0.85 -1.91 -12.12
N SER A 280 1.65 -2.58 -12.96
CA SER A 280 2.32 -1.97 -14.11
C SER A 280 1.30 -1.30 -15.05
N GLY A 281 0.23 -2.00 -15.40
CA GLY A 281 -0.87 -1.44 -16.21
C GLY A 281 -1.53 -0.22 -15.55
N THR A 282 -1.73 -0.24 -14.23
CA THR A 282 -2.28 0.91 -13.51
C THR A 282 -1.34 2.10 -13.52
N PHE A 283 -0.03 1.90 -13.35
CA PHE A 283 0.96 2.98 -13.45
C PHE A 283 1.00 3.63 -14.83
N PHE A 284 0.96 2.85 -15.90
CA PHE A 284 0.90 3.39 -17.27
C PHE A 284 -0.40 4.16 -17.50
N ARG A 285 -1.55 3.62 -17.08
CA ARG A 285 -2.84 4.29 -17.18
C ARG A 285 -2.85 5.64 -16.45
N ASP A 286 -2.29 5.68 -15.25
CA ASP A 286 -2.30 6.89 -14.42
C ASP A 286 -1.30 7.94 -14.95
N ALA A 287 -0.19 7.51 -15.53
CA ALA A 287 0.75 8.39 -16.25
C ALA A 287 0.10 8.99 -17.50
N TRP A 288 -0.59 8.17 -18.30
CA TRP A 288 -1.29 8.63 -19.50
C TRP A 288 -2.41 9.63 -19.18
N ARG A 289 -3.20 9.38 -18.13
CA ARG A 289 -4.25 10.32 -17.67
C ARG A 289 -3.67 11.63 -17.18
N ALA A 290 -2.52 11.61 -16.50
CA ALA A 290 -1.84 12.82 -16.06
C ALA A 290 -1.39 13.68 -17.27
N ARG A 291 -0.88 13.03 -18.32
CA ARG A 291 -0.45 13.69 -19.55
C ARG A 291 -1.62 14.34 -20.29
N GLN A 292 -2.75 13.66 -20.42
CA GLN A 292 -3.95 14.24 -21.05
C GLN A 292 -4.43 15.50 -20.32
N LYS A 293 -4.47 15.45 -18.99
CA LYS A 293 -4.91 16.60 -18.19
C LYS A 293 -3.99 17.83 -18.39
N HIS A 294 -2.68 17.62 -18.44
CA HIS A 294 -1.75 18.71 -18.74
C HIS A 294 -1.90 19.26 -20.16
N GLY A 295 -2.26 18.43 -21.14
CA GLY A 295 -2.57 18.85 -22.49
C GLY A 295 -3.81 19.73 -22.56
N ASP A 296 -4.88 19.33 -21.90
CA ASP A 296 -6.15 20.07 -21.87
C ASP A 296 -5.98 21.43 -21.16
N ASP A 297 -5.26 21.47 -20.02
CA ASP A 297 -4.97 22.71 -19.29
C ASP A 297 -4.11 23.68 -20.15
N SER A 298 -3.17 23.19 -20.96
CA SER A 298 -2.34 24.01 -21.83
C SER A 298 -3.13 24.61 -23.01
N VAL A 299 -4.06 23.86 -23.58
CA VAL A 299 -4.95 24.33 -24.65
C VAL A 299 -5.91 25.40 -24.11
N ALA A 300 -6.51 25.16 -22.94
CA ALA A 300 -7.40 26.14 -22.30
C ALA A 300 -6.72 27.48 -21.97
N MET A 301 -5.43 27.44 -21.58
CA MET A 301 -4.65 28.66 -21.34
C MET A 301 -4.31 29.40 -22.63
N THR A 302 -4.14 28.68 -23.75
CA THR A 302 -3.83 29.28 -25.06
C THR A 302 -5.07 29.91 -25.70
N GLU A 303 -6.27 29.40 -25.40
CA GLU A 303 -7.55 29.97 -25.89
C GLU A 303 -8.07 31.15 -25.06
N ALA A 304 -7.53 31.34 -23.85
CA ALA A 304 -7.94 32.40 -22.91
C ALA A 304 -7.03 33.67 -22.96
N GLY A 305 -5.92 33.64 -23.70
CA GLY A 305 -4.98 34.77 -23.89
C GLY A 305 -4.99 35.29 -25.29
#